data_5d2b7ea0c610a7f2d4320eedcff22213
#
_entry.id   5d2b7ea0c610a7f2d4320eedcff22213
#
_cell.length_a   1.000
_cell.length_b   1.000
_cell.length_c   1.000
_cell.angle_alpha   90.00
_cell.angle_beta   90.00
_cell.angle_gamma   90.00
#
_symmetry.space_group_name_H-M   'P 1'
#
loop_
_entity.id
_entity.type
_entity.pdbx_description
1 polymer ?
#
loop_
_entity_poly.entity_id
_entity_poly.type
_entity_poly.pdbx_seq_one_letter_code
_entity_poly.pdbx_strand_id
1 'polypeptide(L)'
;MQQCSICGKLSGIGSVYTKMKIEGHGQAKILTQEEIELLFNEGLQSDRDRTLFGICLYTACRIAEACSLKVIDVFTPANVIRSEMIIRKGNTKGKLGTRTIPIIQELRLLLETYKHPSHPYLFPSRHLNHRWKHANPEAASHLFQEACERVGIIGASTHSLRRSALTQMSNAGIPLRIIQEISGHRNLEQLQKYLEVRPDQVRGAVSALSTLSYVRKIPYPDIAPSTPENPLPPHQLSQGQADSSAQEIPDW
;
A
#
# COMPACT_ATOMS: atom_id res chain seq x y z
N MET A 1 22.57 -37.25 -7.79
CA MET A 1 21.44 -37.65 -6.94
C MET A 1 21.82 -37.34 -5.50
N GLN A 2 21.37 -36.23 -4.94
CA GLN A 2 21.39 -35.96 -3.50
C GLN A 2 20.14 -35.17 -3.18
N GLN A 3 19.19 -35.81 -2.49
CA GLN A 3 17.96 -35.26 -1.99
C GLN A 3 18.24 -34.31 -0.83
N CYS A 4 17.76 -33.06 -0.91
CA CYS A 4 17.73 -32.15 0.21
C CYS A 4 16.41 -32.35 0.99
N SER A 5 16.54 -32.95 2.15
CA SER A 5 15.46 -33.32 3.07
C SER A 5 15.41 -32.27 4.19
N ILE A 6 14.60 -31.18 4.03
CA ILE A 6 14.11 -30.36 5.14
C ILE A 6 12.74 -29.81 4.72
N CYS A 7 11.69 -30.59 4.97
CA CYS A 7 10.33 -30.10 4.99
C CYS A 7 9.71 -30.47 6.33
N GLY A 8 10.02 -29.68 7.36
CA GLY A 8 9.35 -29.75 8.66
C GLY A 8 7.99 -29.10 8.60
N LYS A 9 6.93 -29.89 8.75
CA LYS A 9 5.56 -29.40 8.92
C LYS A 9 5.45 -28.61 10.22
N LEU A 10 5.24 -27.30 10.12
CA LEU A 10 4.68 -26.48 11.21
C LEU A 10 3.20 -26.27 10.90
N SER A 11 2.37 -27.05 11.55
CA SER A 11 0.91 -26.87 11.61
C SER A 11 0.59 -25.78 12.63
N GLY A 12 -0.16 -24.77 12.19
CA GLY A 12 -0.96 -23.93 13.07
C GLY A 12 -0.48 -22.51 13.33
N ILE A 13 -0.51 -21.66 12.32
CA ILE A 13 -0.94 -20.24 12.40
C ILE A 13 -1.34 -19.91 10.96
N GLY A 14 -2.62 -19.61 10.74
CA GLY A 14 -3.13 -19.26 9.43
C GLY A 14 -2.54 -17.93 8.96
N SER A 15 -1.39 -17.99 8.34
CA SER A 15 -0.80 -16.88 7.60
C SER A 15 -1.57 -16.75 6.30
N VAL A 16 -2.37 -15.69 6.19
CA VAL A 16 -2.99 -15.27 4.93
C VAL A 16 -1.87 -14.71 4.05
N TYR A 17 -1.05 -15.59 3.49
CA TYR A 17 -0.15 -15.22 2.42
C TYR A 17 -0.98 -14.95 1.16
N THR A 18 -1.25 -13.70 0.88
CA THR A 18 -1.73 -13.28 -0.43
C THR A 18 -0.74 -13.81 -1.46
N LYS A 19 -1.20 -14.68 -2.38
CA LYS A 19 -0.36 -15.21 -3.46
C LYS A 19 0.23 -14.04 -4.24
N MET A 20 1.50 -13.73 -3.99
CA MET A 20 2.24 -12.75 -4.79
C MET A 20 2.35 -13.23 -6.24
N LYS A 21 2.41 -12.29 -7.16
CA LYS A 21 2.53 -12.57 -8.58
C LYS A 21 3.93 -13.12 -8.86
N ILE A 22 4.05 -14.45 -8.96
CA ILE A 22 5.25 -15.14 -9.41
C ILE A 22 4.98 -15.52 -10.88
N GLU A 23 5.89 -15.19 -11.80
CA GLU A 23 5.79 -15.48 -13.24
C GLU A 23 4.49 -14.99 -13.92
N GLY A 24 4.00 -13.82 -13.53
CA GLY A 24 2.79 -13.24 -14.13
C GLY A 24 1.47 -13.75 -13.56
N HIS A 25 1.46 -14.73 -12.68
CA HIS A 25 0.28 -15.29 -12.01
C HIS A 25 0.12 -14.75 -10.58
N GLY A 26 -1.11 -14.45 -10.17
CA GLY A 26 -1.44 -13.96 -8.83
C GLY A 26 -1.80 -12.47 -8.78
N GLN A 27 -1.94 -11.95 -7.56
CA GLN A 27 -2.26 -10.54 -7.32
C GLN A 27 -0.98 -9.68 -7.38
N ALA A 28 -1.10 -8.44 -7.90
CA ALA A 28 0.00 -7.49 -7.89
C ALA A 28 0.47 -7.23 -6.43
N LYS A 29 1.78 -7.10 -6.23
CA LYS A 29 2.37 -6.81 -4.92
C LYS A 29 1.84 -5.49 -4.36
N ILE A 30 1.63 -5.41 -3.05
CA ILE A 30 1.47 -4.14 -2.33
C ILE A 30 2.90 -3.66 -2.01
N LEU A 31 3.22 -2.46 -2.44
CA LEU A 31 4.53 -1.84 -2.17
C LEU A 31 4.54 -1.29 -0.75
N THR A 32 5.66 -1.48 -0.05
CA THR A 32 5.91 -0.83 1.24
C THR A 32 6.32 0.64 1.02
N GLN A 33 6.35 1.42 2.10
CA GLN A 33 6.78 2.82 2.04
C GLN A 33 8.24 2.91 1.56
N GLU A 34 9.12 2.07 2.08
CA GLU A 34 10.54 2.01 1.72
C GLU A 34 10.73 1.62 0.25
N GLU A 35 9.92 0.68 -0.27
CA GLU A 35 9.96 0.30 -1.69
C GLU A 35 9.46 1.43 -2.59
N ILE A 36 8.46 2.19 -2.17
CA ILE A 36 7.99 3.37 -2.90
C ILE A 36 9.09 4.43 -2.92
N GLU A 37 9.71 4.73 -1.80
CA GLU A 37 10.80 5.70 -1.71
C GLU A 37 11.98 5.29 -2.59
N LEU A 38 12.41 4.05 -2.51
CA LEU A 38 13.51 3.50 -3.31
C LEU A 38 13.19 3.56 -4.81
N LEU A 39 11.96 3.17 -5.19
CA LEU A 39 11.51 3.20 -6.58
C LEU A 39 11.51 4.63 -7.15
N PHE A 40 10.99 5.62 -6.38
CA PHE A 40 10.88 6.99 -6.85
C PHE A 40 12.22 7.74 -6.85
N ASN A 41 13.10 7.45 -5.90
CA ASN A 41 14.40 8.11 -5.79
C ASN A 41 15.44 7.51 -6.75
N GLU A 42 15.50 6.19 -6.84
CA GLU A 42 16.57 5.47 -7.54
C GLU A 42 16.08 4.69 -8.76
N GLY A 43 14.88 4.09 -8.67
CA GLY A 43 14.31 3.28 -9.73
C GLY A 43 13.91 4.11 -10.94
N LEU A 44 13.15 5.18 -10.75
CA LEU A 44 12.64 6.05 -11.80
C LEU A 44 13.66 7.15 -12.14
N GLN A 45 14.16 7.15 -13.36
CA GLN A 45 15.27 8.01 -13.76
C GLN A 45 14.85 9.38 -14.33
N SER A 46 13.57 9.58 -14.70
CA SER A 46 13.10 10.82 -15.28
C SER A 46 11.94 11.42 -14.50
N ASP A 47 11.87 12.75 -14.45
CA ASP A 47 10.73 13.47 -13.84
C ASP A 47 9.41 13.14 -14.51
N ARG A 48 9.44 12.88 -15.82
CA ARG A 48 8.29 12.39 -16.58
C ARG A 48 7.75 11.08 -16.01
N ASP A 49 8.64 10.12 -15.77
CA ASP A 49 8.25 8.80 -15.32
C ASP A 49 7.85 8.84 -13.83
N ARG A 50 8.56 9.62 -12.99
CA ARG A 50 8.15 9.90 -11.60
C ARG A 50 6.74 10.51 -11.56
N THR A 51 6.45 11.48 -12.42
CA THR A 51 5.13 12.12 -12.47
C THR A 51 4.06 11.16 -12.97
N LEU A 52 4.33 10.38 -14.03
CA LEU A 52 3.39 9.39 -14.56
C LEU A 52 3.00 8.35 -13.49
N PHE A 53 3.98 7.76 -12.82
CA PHE A 53 3.73 6.74 -11.80
C PHE A 53 3.27 7.36 -10.48
N GLY A 54 3.67 8.58 -10.16
CA GLY A 54 3.12 9.36 -9.04
C GLY A 54 1.62 9.61 -9.20
N ILE A 55 1.17 9.95 -10.40
CA ILE A 55 -0.27 10.04 -10.70
C ILE A 55 -0.97 8.71 -10.40
N CYS A 56 -0.41 7.57 -10.83
CA CYS A 56 -1.00 6.27 -10.54
C CYS A 56 -1.07 5.98 -9.04
N LEU A 57 -0.04 6.34 -8.28
CA LEU A 57 0.05 6.14 -6.84
C LEU A 57 -0.95 7.04 -6.09
N TYR A 58 -0.87 8.36 -6.31
CA TYR A 58 -1.61 9.34 -5.49
C TYR A 58 -3.07 9.52 -5.90
N THR A 59 -3.48 9.01 -7.06
CA THR A 59 -4.88 9.05 -7.50
C THR A 59 -5.52 7.67 -7.63
N ALA A 60 -4.77 6.61 -7.37
CA ALA A 60 -5.18 5.24 -7.58
C ALA A 60 -5.73 4.97 -9.00
N CYS A 61 -5.39 5.77 -10.00
CA CYS A 61 -5.82 5.58 -11.38
C CYS A 61 -5.07 4.42 -12.06
N ARG A 62 -5.62 3.91 -13.17
CA ARG A 62 -4.95 2.90 -13.98
C ARG A 62 -3.88 3.55 -14.86
N ILE A 63 -2.84 2.81 -15.21
CA ILE A 63 -1.76 3.31 -16.08
C ILE A 63 -2.32 3.84 -17.42
N ALA A 64 -3.32 3.19 -17.99
CA ALA A 64 -3.95 3.66 -19.23
C ALA A 64 -4.69 5.00 -19.05
N GLU A 65 -5.29 5.23 -17.89
CA GLU A 65 -5.93 6.51 -17.54
C GLU A 65 -4.87 7.61 -17.40
N ALA A 66 -3.77 7.33 -16.70
CA ALA A 66 -2.66 8.26 -16.52
C ALA A 66 -1.98 8.61 -17.85
N CYS A 67 -1.68 7.61 -18.69
CA CYS A 67 -1.07 7.83 -20.00
C CYS A 67 -1.92 8.73 -20.91
N SER A 68 -3.24 8.63 -20.82
CA SER A 68 -4.18 9.35 -21.69
C SER A 68 -4.63 10.71 -21.18
N LEU A 69 -4.10 11.18 -20.03
CA LEU A 69 -4.37 12.52 -19.49
C LEU A 69 -3.97 13.61 -20.48
N LYS A 70 -4.81 14.61 -20.60
CA LYS A 70 -4.51 15.82 -21.34
C LYS A 70 -3.92 16.88 -20.39
N VAL A 71 -3.12 17.78 -20.93
CA VAL A 71 -2.57 18.90 -20.14
C VAL A 71 -3.68 19.67 -19.46
N ILE A 72 -4.79 19.97 -20.17
CA ILE A 72 -5.94 20.70 -19.62
C ILE A 72 -6.67 19.96 -18.48
N ASP A 73 -6.45 18.66 -18.31
CA ASP A 73 -7.05 17.89 -17.21
C ASP A 73 -6.33 18.12 -15.88
N VAL A 74 -5.08 18.63 -15.94
CA VAL A 74 -4.18 18.85 -14.80
C VAL A 74 -3.80 20.31 -14.62
N PHE A 75 -3.64 21.03 -15.74
CA PHE A 75 -3.25 22.43 -15.76
C PHE A 75 -4.38 23.33 -16.30
N THR A 76 -4.41 24.57 -15.84
CA THR A 76 -5.26 25.61 -16.41
C THR A 76 -4.65 26.12 -17.72
N PRO A 77 -5.40 26.91 -18.55
CA PRO A 77 -4.83 27.57 -19.71
C PRO A 77 -3.65 28.52 -19.38
N ALA A 78 -3.58 29.03 -18.15
CA ALA A 78 -2.48 29.84 -17.64
C ALA A 78 -1.29 29.01 -17.13
N ASN A 79 -1.27 27.70 -17.43
CA ASN A 79 -0.23 26.75 -16.99
C ASN A 79 -0.07 26.64 -15.46
N VAL A 80 -1.14 26.85 -14.72
CA VAL A 80 -1.20 26.67 -13.28
C VAL A 80 -1.79 25.29 -12.98
N ILE A 81 -1.20 24.54 -12.04
CA ILE A 81 -1.72 23.25 -11.61
C ILE A 81 -3.08 23.45 -10.94
N ARG A 82 -4.07 22.68 -11.38
CA ARG A 82 -5.43 22.69 -10.81
C ARG A 82 -5.43 22.21 -9.35
N SER A 83 -6.48 22.52 -8.61
CA SER A 83 -6.75 21.90 -7.31
C SER A 83 -7.15 20.41 -7.43
N GLU A 84 -7.76 20.07 -8.57
CA GLU A 84 -8.27 18.72 -8.85
C GLU A 84 -7.88 18.28 -10.26
N MET A 85 -7.54 16.99 -10.39
CA MET A 85 -7.27 16.34 -11.67
C MET A 85 -8.56 15.73 -12.22
N ILE A 86 -8.77 15.86 -13.54
CA ILE A 86 -9.96 15.36 -14.23
C ILE A 86 -9.60 14.05 -14.96
N ILE A 87 -10.20 12.94 -14.55
CA ILE A 87 -10.11 11.66 -15.27
C ILE A 87 -11.37 11.49 -16.10
N ARG A 88 -11.24 11.66 -17.42
CA ARG A 88 -12.37 11.68 -18.34
C ARG A 88 -12.94 10.28 -18.57
N LYS A 89 -14.25 10.19 -18.74
CA LYS A 89 -14.98 8.95 -19.10
C LYS A 89 -14.37 8.23 -20.30
N GLY A 90 -13.92 8.97 -21.32
CA GLY A 90 -13.29 8.40 -22.51
C GLY A 90 -11.99 7.63 -22.25
N ASN A 91 -11.31 7.94 -21.14
CA ASN A 91 -10.02 7.36 -20.75
C ASN A 91 -10.19 6.12 -19.85
N THR A 92 -11.43 5.82 -19.41
CA THR A 92 -11.69 4.73 -18.47
C THR A 92 -12.10 3.45 -19.20
N LYS A 93 -11.57 2.29 -18.78
CA LYS A 93 -12.01 0.98 -19.27
C LYS A 93 -13.50 0.79 -18.96
N GLY A 94 -14.32 0.59 -19.99
CA GLY A 94 -15.77 0.41 -19.84
C GLY A 94 -16.55 1.73 -19.77
N LYS A 95 -15.95 2.85 -20.18
CA LYS A 95 -16.62 4.19 -20.27
C LYS A 95 -17.35 4.58 -18.98
N LEU A 96 -16.71 4.39 -17.85
CA LEU A 96 -17.17 4.85 -16.53
C LEU A 96 -17.31 6.39 -16.53
N GLY A 97 -17.99 6.94 -15.53
CA GLY A 97 -18.17 8.40 -15.41
C GLY A 97 -16.85 9.18 -15.40
N THR A 98 -16.88 10.44 -15.76
CA THR A 98 -15.79 11.38 -15.46
C THR A 98 -15.71 11.56 -13.95
N ARG A 99 -14.50 11.55 -13.38
CA ARG A 99 -14.28 11.80 -11.96
C ARG A 99 -13.19 12.84 -11.78
N THR A 100 -13.27 13.61 -10.72
CA THR A 100 -12.26 14.55 -10.29
C THR A 100 -11.59 14.03 -9.03
N ILE A 101 -10.27 14.20 -8.94
CA ILE A 101 -9.48 13.73 -7.79
C ILE A 101 -8.62 14.91 -7.32
N PRO A 102 -8.70 15.30 -6.05
CA PRO A 102 -7.86 16.35 -5.48
C PRO A 102 -6.37 16.07 -5.69
N ILE A 103 -5.63 17.10 -6.06
CA ILE A 103 -4.17 17.04 -6.21
C ILE A 103 -3.53 17.37 -4.87
N ILE A 104 -3.02 16.35 -4.18
CA ILE A 104 -2.30 16.51 -2.92
C ILE A 104 -0.91 17.09 -3.14
N GLN A 105 -0.27 17.54 -2.08
CA GLN A 105 1.01 18.26 -2.14
C GLN A 105 2.13 17.44 -2.79
N GLU A 106 2.22 16.16 -2.49
CA GLU A 106 3.23 15.25 -3.05
C GLU A 106 3.10 15.12 -4.57
N LEU A 107 1.88 15.01 -5.06
CA LEU A 107 1.61 14.96 -6.50
C LEU A 107 1.88 16.33 -7.16
N ARG A 108 1.56 17.42 -6.47
CA ARG A 108 1.82 18.78 -6.93
C ARG A 108 3.31 19.01 -7.17
N LEU A 109 4.17 18.60 -6.23
CA LEU A 109 5.62 18.70 -6.37
C LEU A 109 6.15 17.95 -7.60
N LEU A 110 5.64 16.74 -7.86
CA LEU A 110 6.00 16.00 -9.07
C LEU A 110 5.56 16.71 -10.35
N LEU A 111 4.37 17.33 -10.35
CA LEU A 111 3.85 18.08 -11.48
C LEU A 111 4.60 19.39 -11.71
N GLU A 112 5.07 20.06 -10.67
CA GLU A 112 5.90 21.26 -10.74
C GLU A 112 7.29 20.97 -11.32
N THR A 113 7.87 19.83 -10.93
CA THR A 113 9.18 19.39 -11.42
C THR A 113 9.09 18.93 -12.88
N TYR A 114 7.98 18.32 -13.28
CA TYR A 114 7.76 17.86 -14.64
C TYR A 114 7.35 18.99 -15.56
N LYS A 115 8.29 19.48 -16.35
CA LYS A 115 8.01 20.44 -17.43
C LYS A 115 7.33 19.69 -18.58
N HIS A 116 5.99 19.70 -18.60
CA HIS A 116 5.24 19.04 -19.65
C HIS A 116 5.52 19.70 -21.04
N PRO A 117 5.59 18.92 -22.10
CA PRO A 117 5.83 19.46 -23.44
C PRO A 117 4.63 20.26 -23.93
N SER A 118 4.84 21.14 -24.93
CA SER A 118 3.76 21.82 -25.66
C SER A 118 3.00 20.82 -26.54
N HIS A 119 2.09 20.08 -25.90
CA HIS A 119 1.35 18.98 -26.53
C HIS A 119 -0.03 18.83 -25.86
N PRO A 120 -1.09 18.37 -26.56
CA PRO A 120 -2.41 18.14 -25.97
C PRO A 120 -2.41 17.12 -24.82
N TYR A 121 -1.58 16.07 -24.91
CA TYR A 121 -1.44 15.07 -23.87
C TYR A 121 -0.32 15.41 -22.90
N LEU A 122 -0.56 15.14 -21.62
CA LEU A 122 0.43 15.34 -20.56
C LEU A 122 1.67 14.46 -20.78
N PHE A 123 1.46 13.23 -21.23
CA PHE A 123 2.51 12.27 -21.58
C PHE A 123 2.40 11.85 -23.05
N PRO A 124 2.97 12.61 -23.98
CA PRO A 124 2.94 12.24 -25.40
C PRO A 124 3.76 10.98 -25.68
N SER A 125 3.42 10.28 -26.75
CA SER A 125 4.20 9.16 -27.23
C SER A 125 5.60 9.62 -27.67
N ARG A 126 6.63 8.82 -27.30
CA ARG A 126 8.00 9.04 -27.76
C ARG A 126 8.24 8.44 -29.16
N HIS A 127 7.30 7.66 -29.66
CA HIS A 127 7.44 7.00 -30.97
C HIS A 127 7.16 7.98 -32.11
N LEU A 128 8.08 8.12 -33.03
CA LEU A 128 8.03 9.10 -34.13
C LEU A 128 6.73 9.03 -34.96
N ASN A 129 6.26 7.81 -35.26
CA ASN A 129 5.03 7.59 -36.03
C ASN A 129 3.75 7.86 -35.25
N HIS A 130 3.83 8.07 -33.94
CA HIS A 130 2.67 8.23 -33.05
C HIS A 130 2.78 9.46 -32.14
N ARG A 131 3.60 10.43 -32.52
CA ARG A 131 3.85 11.64 -31.69
C ARG A 131 2.60 12.46 -31.38
N TRP A 132 1.53 12.30 -32.11
CA TRP A 132 0.23 12.94 -31.83
C TRP A 132 -0.65 12.15 -30.86
N LYS A 133 -0.21 10.97 -30.44
CA LYS A 133 -0.91 10.12 -29.46
C LYS A 133 -0.29 10.29 -28.07
N HIS A 134 -1.02 9.82 -27.07
CA HIS A 134 -0.48 9.67 -25.73
C HIS A 134 0.51 8.52 -25.60
N ALA A 135 1.23 8.43 -24.50
CA ALA A 135 2.12 7.31 -24.17
C ALA A 135 1.38 5.97 -24.21
N ASN A 136 2.05 4.95 -24.72
CA ASN A 136 1.49 3.59 -24.72
C ASN A 136 1.54 3.02 -23.30
N PRO A 137 0.39 2.54 -22.74
CA PRO A 137 0.34 1.92 -21.43
C PRO A 137 1.22 0.68 -21.27
N GLU A 138 1.40 -0.10 -22.33
CA GLU A 138 2.29 -1.27 -22.34
C GLU A 138 3.75 -0.85 -22.21
N ALA A 139 4.18 0.14 -22.99
CA ALA A 139 5.53 0.70 -22.87
C ALA A 139 5.77 1.31 -21.49
N ALA A 140 4.77 2.00 -20.90
CA ALA A 140 4.86 2.49 -19.54
C ALA A 140 4.95 1.35 -18.51
N SER A 141 4.28 0.22 -18.75
CA SER A 141 4.38 -0.95 -17.87
C SER A 141 5.78 -1.58 -17.93
N HIS A 142 6.40 -1.64 -19.10
CA HIS A 142 7.81 -2.09 -19.23
C HIS A 142 8.77 -1.15 -18.51
N LEU A 143 8.64 0.17 -18.69
CA LEU A 143 9.44 1.15 -17.95
C LEU A 143 9.32 0.99 -16.43
N PHE A 144 8.11 0.70 -15.94
CA PHE A 144 7.89 0.44 -14.52
C PHE A 144 8.61 -0.83 -14.06
N GLN A 145 8.55 -1.90 -14.85
CA GLN A 145 9.24 -3.15 -14.54
C GLN A 145 10.76 -2.95 -14.51
N GLU A 146 11.33 -2.29 -15.52
CA GLU A 146 12.77 -1.95 -15.54
C GLU A 146 13.17 -1.11 -14.32
N ALA A 147 12.33 -0.16 -13.90
CA ALA A 147 12.56 0.64 -12.70
C ALA A 147 12.55 -0.21 -11.42
N CYS A 148 11.61 -1.16 -11.31
CA CYS A 148 11.57 -2.11 -10.18
C CYS A 148 12.76 -3.05 -10.17
N GLU A 149 13.16 -3.60 -11.31
CA GLU A 149 14.32 -4.48 -11.46
C GLU A 149 15.61 -3.77 -11.04
N ARG A 150 15.77 -2.50 -11.43
CA ARG A 150 16.94 -1.67 -11.09
C ARG A 150 17.17 -1.56 -9.59
N VAL A 151 16.10 -1.56 -8.81
CA VAL A 151 16.14 -1.43 -7.35
C VAL A 151 15.78 -2.73 -6.61
N GLY A 152 15.73 -3.86 -7.32
CA GLY A 152 15.52 -5.19 -6.74
C GLY A 152 14.10 -5.46 -6.23
N ILE A 153 13.08 -4.70 -6.68
CA ILE A 153 11.68 -4.91 -6.29
C ILE A 153 11.06 -5.99 -7.17
N ILE A 154 10.81 -7.17 -6.60
CA ILE A 154 10.27 -8.33 -7.30
C ILE A 154 8.74 -8.40 -7.14
N GLY A 155 8.04 -8.84 -8.21
CA GLY A 155 6.59 -9.09 -8.20
C GLY A 155 5.72 -7.84 -8.30
N ALA A 156 6.33 -6.67 -8.53
CA ALA A 156 5.62 -5.42 -8.73
C ALA A 156 5.17 -5.23 -10.18
N SER A 157 4.12 -4.46 -10.37
CA SER A 157 3.61 -4.01 -11.67
C SER A 157 2.94 -2.65 -11.50
N THR A 158 2.53 -2.00 -12.59
CA THR A 158 1.78 -0.73 -12.50
C THR A 158 0.49 -0.85 -11.68
N HIS A 159 -0.07 -2.05 -11.56
CA HIS A 159 -1.21 -2.32 -10.67
C HIS A 159 -0.83 -2.30 -9.19
N SER A 160 0.46 -2.50 -8.86
CA SER A 160 0.95 -2.42 -7.48
C SER A 160 0.78 -1.02 -6.90
N LEU A 161 1.07 0.02 -7.67
CA LEU A 161 0.87 1.42 -7.24
C LEU A 161 -0.60 1.68 -6.84
N ARG A 162 -1.52 1.29 -7.73
CA ARG A 162 -2.95 1.43 -7.45
C ARG A 162 -3.37 0.59 -6.25
N ARG A 163 -2.89 -0.65 -6.14
CA ARG A 163 -3.21 -1.54 -5.02
C ARG A 163 -2.70 -0.98 -3.70
N SER A 164 -1.46 -0.49 -3.67
CA SER A 164 -0.87 0.14 -2.48
C SER A 164 -1.70 1.34 -2.02
N ALA A 165 -2.10 2.22 -2.96
CA ALA A 165 -2.95 3.37 -2.66
C ALA A 165 -4.32 2.95 -2.08
N LEU A 166 -4.99 1.95 -2.66
CA LEU A 166 -6.28 1.46 -2.19
C LEU A 166 -6.15 0.82 -0.80
N THR A 167 -5.11 0.02 -0.58
CA THR A 167 -4.83 -0.60 0.71
C THR A 167 -4.54 0.46 1.77
N GLN A 168 -3.77 1.49 1.45
CA GLN A 168 -3.48 2.59 2.37
C GLN A 168 -4.74 3.36 2.77
N MET A 169 -5.62 3.68 1.81
CA MET A 169 -6.91 4.32 2.11
C MET A 169 -7.78 3.44 3.02
N SER A 170 -7.83 2.13 2.76
CA SER A 170 -8.56 1.19 3.60
C SER A 170 -7.97 1.11 5.02
N ASN A 171 -6.65 1.05 5.13
CA ASN A 171 -5.95 1.02 6.42
C ASN A 171 -6.17 2.30 7.22
N ALA A 172 -6.35 3.43 6.55
CA ALA A 172 -6.73 4.70 7.15
C ALA A 172 -8.22 4.78 7.55
N GLY A 173 -8.99 3.70 7.38
CA GLY A 173 -10.40 3.65 7.75
C GLY A 173 -11.34 4.39 6.80
N ILE A 174 -10.88 4.76 5.59
CA ILE A 174 -11.72 5.45 4.61
C ILE A 174 -12.85 4.51 4.14
N PRO A 175 -14.14 4.96 4.17
CA PRO A 175 -15.26 4.16 3.73
C PRO A 175 -15.10 3.64 2.30
N LEU A 176 -15.46 2.37 2.07
CA LEU A 176 -15.35 1.71 0.76
C LEU A 176 -16.01 2.51 -0.38
N ARG A 177 -17.11 3.18 -0.10
CA ARG A 177 -17.81 3.99 -1.08
C ARG A 177 -16.95 5.16 -1.56
N ILE A 178 -16.22 5.82 -0.67
CA ILE A 178 -15.29 6.91 -1.03
C ILE A 178 -14.13 6.36 -1.85
N ILE A 179 -13.55 5.21 -1.42
CA ILE A 179 -12.48 4.54 -2.17
C ILE A 179 -12.96 4.15 -3.57
N GLN A 180 -14.22 3.71 -3.71
CA GLN A 180 -14.82 3.37 -4.99
C GLN A 180 -14.91 4.60 -5.93
N GLU A 181 -15.34 5.74 -5.43
CA GLU A 181 -15.42 6.99 -6.20
C GLU A 181 -14.03 7.42 -6.70
N ILE A 182 -13.03 7.41 -5.83
CA ILE A 182 -11.64 7.77 -6.18
C ILE A 182 -11.10 6.80 -7.24
N SER A 183 -11.24 5.52 -7.00
CA SER A 183 -10.67 4.48 -7.84
C SER A 183 -11.44 4.22 -9.14
N GLY A 184 -12.73 4.57 -9.19
CA GLY A 184 -13.61 4.28 -10.32
C GLY A 184 -13.82 2.78 -10.54
N HIS A 185 -13.99 1.99 -9.49
CA HIS A 185 -14.44 0.60 -9.60
C HIS A 185 -15.94 0.55 -9.84
N ARG A 186 -16.37 -0.30 -10.80
CA ARG A 186 -17.79 -0.51 -11.07
C ARG A 186 -18.51 -1.17 -9.90
N ASN A 187 -17.90 -2.24 -9.37
CA ASN A 187 -18.47 -3.10 -8.35
C ASN A 187 -17.62 -3.03 -7.09
N LEU A 188 -18.28 -2.93 -5.94
CA LEU A 188 -17.62 -3.01 -4.63
C LEU A 188 -16.93 -4.36 -4.42
N GLU A 189 -17.48 -5.46 -4.94
CA GLU A 189 -16.85 -6.78 -4.88
C GLU A 189 -15.44 -6.81 -5.49
N GLN A 190 -15.23 -6.09 -6.61
CA GLN A 190 -13.90 -5.98 -7.20
C GLN A 190 -12.95 -5.16 -6.33
N LEU A 191 -13.47 -4.16 -5.63
CA LEU A 191 -12.70 -3.37 -4.69
C LEU A 191 -12.35 -4.17 -3.44
N GLN A 192 -13.29 -4.92 -2.88
CA GLN A 192 -13.10 -5.76 -1.70
C GLN A 192 -11.97 -6.78 -1.86
N LYS A 193 -11.71 -7.27 -3.08
CA LYS A 193 -10.58 -8.17 -3.36
C LYS A 193 -9.20 -7.56 -3.08
N TYR A 194 -9.12 -6.23 -2.99
CA TYR A 194 -7.89 -5.50 -2.69
C TYR A 194 -7.75 -5.14 -1.20
N LEU A 195 -8.82 -5.35 -0.41
CA LEU A 195 -8.92 -4.87 0.95
C LEU A 195 -9.01 -6.04 1.92
N GLU A 196 -8.05 -6.12 2.81
CA GLU A 196 -8.06 -7.06 3.92
C GLU A 196 -8.61 -6.36 5.16
N VAL A 197 -9.57 -7.01 5.83
CA VAL A 197 -10.10 -6.49 7.10
C VAL A 197 -9.14 -6.89 8.21
N ARG A 198 -8.52 -5.90 8.86
CA ARG A 198 -7.61 -6.14 9.97
C ARG A 198 -8.35 -6.19 11.30
N PRO A 199 -7.88 -7.02 12.28
CA PRO A 199 -8.52 -7.13 13.59
C PRO A 199 -8.60 -5.79 14.37
N ASP A 200 -7.64 -4.89 14.18
CA ASP A 200 -7.65 -3.56 14.79
C ASP A 200 -8.75 -2.66 14.22
N GLN A 201 -9.05 -2.74 12.92
CA GLN A 201 -10.16 -2.05 12.29
C GLN A 201 -11.51 -2.52 12.85
N VAL A 202 -11.66 -3.82 13.09
CA VAL A 202 -12.87 -4.38 13.71
C VAL A 202 -13.02 -3.85 15.14
N ARG A 203 -11.95 -3.88 15.95
CA ARG A 203 -11.98 -3.33 17.30
C ARG A 203 -12.31 -1.84 17.32
N GLY A 204 -11.70 -1.05 16.44
CA GLY A 204 -11.97 0.38 16.30
C GLY A 204 -13.43 0.66 15.92
N ALA A 205 -13.97 -0.10 14.98
CA ALA A 205 -15.37 0.04 14.56
C ALA A 205 -16.34 -0.28 15.71
N VAL A 206 -16.09 -1.34 16.47
CA VAL A 206 -16.91 -1.69 17.64
C VAL A 206 -16.76 -0.64 18.73
N SER A 207 -15.55 -0.14 18.99
CA SER A 207 -15.32 0.93 19.98
C SER A 207 -16.07 2.22 19.66
N ALA A 208 -16.29 2.53 18.39
CA ALA A 208 -17.07 3.70 17.98
C ALA A 208 -18.55 3.61 18.46
N LEU A 209 -19.06 2.41 18.70
CA LEU A 209 -20.42 2.21 19.22
C LEU A 209 -20.57 2.64 20.69
N SER A 210 -19.46 2.82 21.41
CA SER A 210 -19.50 3.30 22.80
C SER A 210 -20.11 4.70 22.93
N THR A 211 -20.08 5.50 21.86
CA THR A 211 -20.76 6.80 21.81
C THR A 211 -22.29 6.70 21.81
N LEU A 212 -22.82 5.53 21.43
CA LEU A 212 -24.26 5.22 21.45
C LEU A 212 -24.70 4.63 22.80
N SER A 213 -23.82 4.61 23.80
CA SER A 213 -24.09 3.87 25.01
C SER A 213 -25.29 4.42 25.77
N TYR A 214 -26.31 3.57 25.91
CA TYR A 214 -27.45 3.72 26.79
C TYR A 214 -27.07 3.50 28.25
N VAL A 215 -25.82 3.18 28.54
CA VAL A 215 -25.38 2.88 29.90
C VAL A 215 -25.49 4.15 30.75
N ARG A 216 -26.53 4.21 31.60
CA ARG A 216 -26.53 5.08 32.81
C ARG A 216 -25.10 5.04 33.33
N LYS A 217 -24.49 6.19 33.55
CA LYS A 217 -23.22 6.27 34.28
C LYS A 217 -23.42 5.56 35.63
N ILE A 218 -23.14 4.29 35.71
CA ILE A 218 -22.95 3.58 36.95
C ILE A 218 -21.63 4.20 37.46
N PRO A 219 -21.67 4.92 38.58
CA PRO A 219 -20.42 5.40 39.15
C PRO A 219 -19.57 4.12 39.34
N TYR A 220 -18.44 4.07 38.66
CA TYR A 220 -17.44 3.06 38.95
C TYR A 220 -17.15 3.18 40.43
N PRO A 221 -17.35 2.12 41.26
CA PRO A 221 -16.91 2.18 42.63
C PRO A 221 -15.41 2.52 42.57
N ASP A 222 -15.02 3.59 43.26
CA ASP A 222 -13.62 3.95 43.46
C ASP A 222 -12.91 2.70 43.99
N ILE A 223 -12.31 1.91 43.10
CA ILE A 223 -11.36 0.90 43.48
C ILE A 223 -10.15 1.71 43.92
N ALA A 224 -10.09 2.02 45.20
CA ALA A 224 -8.89 2.54 45.80
C ALA A 224 -7.72 1.65 45.34
N PRO A 225 -6.59 2.25 44.88
CA PRO A 225 -5.45 1.46 44.49
C PRO A 225 -5.10 0.55 45.68
N SER A 226 -5.22 -0.76 45.48
CA SER A 226 -4.79 -1.74 46.43
C SER A 226 -3.32 -1.48 46.73
N THR A 227 -3.04 -1.03 47.92
CA THR A 227 -1.70 -0.92 48.49
C THR A 227 -0.99 -2.24 48.22
N PRO A 228 0.22 -2.25 47.67
CA PRO A 228 0.96 -3.51 47.48
C PRO A 228 1.16 -4.13 48.86
N GLU A 229 0.56 -5.29 49.07
CA GLU A 229 0.79 -6.10 50.25
C GLU A 229 2.29 -6.34 50.44
N ASN A 230 2.72 -6.18 51.67
CA ASN A 230 4.04 -6.39 52.23
C ASN A 230 4.89 -7.43 51.50
N PRO A 231 6.18 -7.17 51.29
CA PRO A 231 7.12 -8.18 50.82
C PRO A 231 7.23 -9.32 51.82
N LEU A 232 7.09 -10.55 51.34
CA LEU A 232 7.30 -11.78 52.05
C LEU A 232 8.64 -11.75 52.81
N PRO A 233 8.72 -12.26 54.08
CA PRO A 233 9.96 -12.30 54.80
C PRO A 233 10.97 -13.23 54.12
N PRO A 234 12.28 -12.93 54.23
CA PRO A 234 13.31 -13.72 53.57
C PRO A 234 13.36 -15.14 54.17
N HIS A 235 13.23 -16.13 53.31
CA HIS A 235 13.47 -17.53 53.66
C HIS A 235 14.91 -17.68 54.14
N GLN A 236 15.05 -18.17 55.38
CA GLN A 236 16.30 -18.62 55.98
C GLN A 236 16.87 -19.76 55.12
N LEU A 237 18.02 -19.52 54.52
CA LEU A 237 18.84 -20.57 53.92
C LEU A 237 19.40 -21.48 55.06
N SER A 238 18.82 -22.68 55.21
CA SER A 238 19.43 -23.75 56.01
C SER A 238 20.63 -24.29 55.25
N GLN A 239 21.78 -24.19 55.83
CA GLN A 239 23.01 -24.87 55.44
C GLN A 239 22.81 -26.37 55.52
N GLY A 240 23.04 -27.11 54.42
CA GLY A 240 23.05 -28.54 54.31
C GLY A 240 24.24 -28.95 53.44
N GLN A 241 25.22 -29.40 54.11
CA GLN A 241 26.41 -30.22 53.80
C GLN A 241 26.64 -30.70 52.36
N ALA A 242 27.91 -30.51 51.97
CA ALA A 242 28.59 -31.11 50.86
C ALA A 242 28.55 -32.64 50.97
N ASP A 243 28.27 -33.28 49.86
CA ASP A 243 28.81 -34.63 49.62
C ASP A 243 29.25 -34.76 48.16
N SER A 244 30.50 -35.24 48.04
CA SER A 244 31.26 -35.42 46.85
C SER A 244 30.91 -36.80 46.22
N SER A 245 30.62 -36.82 44.95
CA SER A 245 31.03 -37.99 44.12
C SER A 245 30.98 -37.61 42.64
N ALA A 246 32.20 -37.65 42.09
CA ALA A 246 32.45 -37.60 40.65
C ALA A 246 31.87 -38.85 39.98
N GLN A 247 31.29 -38.67 38.79
CA GLN A 247 31.28 -39.73 37.77
C GLN A 247 31.21 -39.13 36.36
N GLU A 248 32.01 -39.71 35.57
CA GLU A 248 32.48 -39.49 34.23
C GLU A 248 31.43 -39.29 33.11
N ILE A 249 31.86 -38.51 32.12
CA ILE A 249 31.29 -38.38 30.77
C ILE A 249 31.64 -39.66 29.98
N PRO A 250 30.79 -40.08 29.04
CA PRO A 250 31.34 -40.38 27.71
C PRO A 250 30.65 -39.63 26.55
N ASP A 251 31.54 -39.20 25.65
CA ASP A 251 31.27 -38.81 24.28
C ASP A 251 30.36 -39.77 23.50
N TRP A 252 29.44 -39.22 22.72
CA TRP A 252 29.11 -39.62 21.31
C TRP A 252 28.34 -38.50 20.63
#